data_e7d0f3275da50d25a5a04772f7dedf16
#
_entry.id   e7d0f3275da50d25a5a04772f7dedf16
#
_cell.length_a   1.000
_cell.length_b   1.000
_cell.length_c   1.000
_cell.angle_alpha   90.00
_cell.angle_beta   90.00
_cell.angle_gamma   90.00
#
_symmetry.space_group_name_H-M   'P 1'
#
loop_
_entity.id
_entity.type
_entity.pdbx_description
1 polymer ?
#
loop_
_entity_poly.entity_id
_entity_poly.type
_entity_poly.pdbx_seq_one_letter_code
_entity_poly.pdbx_strand_id
1 'polypeptide(L)'
;GDSFNLPQSVLDRYPGWTPKQCMSCRDAAKRKGATSVGAQRSPSDTPMTEDPTTGVFTDGSSVPNPGPGGWGAVYVVDNEIVAEASGFDPDTTNNRMELMALVEATKLVPDGTAATVYSDSNLAVRTINEWASGWEQRGWKRKNGPVENLDLVKQAHAAFKARPELDLVWIKAHVGYTWNEYADRLANRWRD
;
A
#
# COMPACT_ATOMS: atom_id res chain seq x y z
N GLY A 1 -2.71 -5.21 -27.18
CA GLY A 1 -3.72 -5.39 -26.15
C GLY A 1 -3.19 -6.31 -25.09
N ASP A 2 -2.68 -5.72 -24.02
CA ASP A 2 -2.10 -6.49 -22.90
C ASP A 2 -3.26 -7.10 -22.12
N SER A 3 -3.30 -8.43 -22.08
CA SER A 3 -4.28 -9.18 -21.31
C SER A 3 -3.93 -9.07 -19.83
N PHE A 4 -4.84 -8.52 -19.03
CA PHE A 4 -4.75 -8.57 -17.58
C PHE A 4 -4.77 -10.03 -17.12
N ASN A 5 -3.71 -10.46 -16.46
CA ASN A 5 -3.62 -11.81 -15.94
C ASN A 5 -4.13 -11.79 -14.48
N LEU A 6 -5.45 -11.88 -14.32
CA LEU A 6 -6.07 -11.95 -13.01
C LEU A 6 -5.94 -13.36 -12.44
N PRO A 7 -5.76 -13.51 -11.12
CA PRO A 7 -5.85 -14.81 -10.46
C PRO A 7 -7.21 -15.48 -10.78
N GLN A 8 -7.19 -16.80 -11.02
CA GLN A 8 -8.40 -17.56 -11.38
C GLN A 8 -9.52 -17.38 -10.35
N SER A 9 -9.16 -17.23 -9.06
CA SER A 9 -10.11 -16.99 -7.97
C SER A 9 -10.90 -15.68 -8.12
N VAL A 10 -10.33 -14.67 -8.79
CA VAL A 10 -11.02 -13.40 -9.09
C VAL A 10 -11.95 -13.57 -10.27
N LEU A 11 -11.52 -14.30 -11.31
CA LEU A 11 -12.36 -14.59 -12.48
C LEU A 11 -13.56 -15.47 -12.12
N ASP A 12 -13.38 -16.42 -11.21
CA ASP A 12 -14.46 -17.30 -10.75
C ASP A 12 -15.49 -16.56 -9.88
N ARG A 13 -15.06 -15.54 -9.14
CA ARG A 13 -15.93 -14.74 -8.26
C ARG A 13 -16.73 -13.68 -9.03
N TYR A 14 -16.19 -13.20 -10.16
CA TYR A 14 -16.80 -12.15 -10.99
C TYR A 14 -16.86 -12.57 -12.48
N PRO A 15 -17.67 -13.57 -12.85
CA PRO A 15 -17.77 -14.04 -14.22
C PRO A 15 -18.30 -12.92 -15.13
N GLY A 16 -17.48 -12.55 -16.12
CA GLY A 16 -17.83 -11.50 -17.08
C GLY A 16 -17.29 -10.10 -16.78
N TRP A 17 -16.54 -9.95 -15.67
CA TRP A 17 -15.85 -8.70 -15.39
C TRP A 17 -14.60 -8.56 -16.29
N THR A 18 -14.51 -7.43 -16.99
CA THR A 18 -13.32 -7.07 -17.77
C THR A 18 -12.71 -5.80 -17.19
N PRO A 19 -11.40 -5.78 -16.88
CA PRO A 19 -10.74 -4.58 -16.39
C PRO A 19 -10.91 -3.43 -17.39
N LYS A 20 -11.52 -2.33 -16.97
CA LYS A 20 -11.52 -1.10 -17.77
C LYS A 20 -10.09 -0.53 -17.72
N GLN A 21 -9.56 -0.10 -18.88
CA GLN A 21 -8.27 0.58 -18.93
C GLN A 21 -8.23 1.72 -17.92
N CYS A 22 -7.26 1.71 -17.02
CA CYS A 22 -7.08 2.77 -16.06
C CYS A 22 -6.77 4.10 -16.79
N MET A 23 -7.23 5.22 -16.23
CA MET A 23 -7.05 6.55 -16.84
C MET A 23 -5.58 6.91 -17.04
N SER A 24 -4.66 6.42 -16.18
CA SER A 24 -3.21 6.64 -16.34
C SER A 24 -2.65 5.95 -17.60
N CYS A 25 -3.19 4.82 -18.02
CA CYS A 25 -2.80 4.17 -19.28
C CYS A 25 -3.26 4.96 -20.53
N ARG A 26 -4.35 5.71 -20.43
CA ARG A 26 -4.80 6.64 -21.48
C ARG A 26 -3.86 7.84 -21.64
N ASP A 27 -3.34 8.35 -20.52
CA ASP A 27 -2.48 9.56 -20.52
C ASP A 27 -1.03 9.23 -20.87
N ALA A 28 -0.55 8.02 -20.59
CA ALA A 28 0.78 7.55 -21.01
C ALA A 28 0.91 7.49 -22.55
N ALA A 29 -0.15 7.19 -23.28
CA ALA A 29 -0.16 7.18 -24.73
C ALA A 29 -0.08 8.59 -25.34
N LYS A 30 -0.46 9.64 -24.62
CA LYS A 30 -0.43 11.04 -25.07
C LYS A 30 0.88 11.78 -24.73
N ARG A 31 1.76 11.24 -23.89
CA ARG A 31 2.98 11.90 -23.39
C ARG A 31 4.27 11.52 -24.08
N LYS A 32 4.24 10.99 -25.31
CA LYS A 32 5.44 10.91 -26.16
C LYS A 32 5.72 12.28 -26.75
N GLY A 33 6.31 13.16 -25.96
CA GLY A 33 6.76 14.46 -26.46
C GLY A 33 6.86 15.55 -25.42
N ALA A 34 7.50 15.30 -24.26
CA ALA A 34 8.00 16.40 -23.44
C ALA A 34 9.10 15.89 -22.49
N THR A 35 10.32 16.25 -22.79
CA THR A 35 11.44 16.25 -21.85
C THR A 35 11.19 17.32 -20.81
N SER A 36 11.09 16.94 -19.53
CA SER A 36 11.32 17.86 -18.43
C SER A 36 11.72 17.13 -17.15
N VAL A 37 12.82 17.57 -16.65
CA VAL A 37 13.50 17.44 -15.38
C VAL A 37 12.55 17.15 -14.20
N GLY A 38 12.90 16.10 -13.42
CA GLY A 38 12.17 15.66 -12.25
C GLY A 38 12.06 16.73 -11.17
N ALA A 39 10.85 17.11 -10.86
CA ALA A 39 10.52 17.69 -9.58
C ALA A 39 9.90 16.56 -8.72
N GLN A 40 10.62 16.15 -7.68
CA GLN A 40 10.09 15.32 -6.62
C GLN A 40 8.93 16.10 -5.98
N ARG A 41 7.69 15.65 -6.22
CA ARG A 41 6.54 16.13 -5.46
C ARG A 41 6.64 15.54 -4.06
N SER A 42 6.79 16.39 -3.07
CA SER A 42 6.51 16.04 -1.67
C SER A 42 5.09 15.48 -1.57
N PRO A 43 4.84 14.46 -0.74
CA PRO A 43 3.49 14.01 -0.48
C PRO A 43 2.66 15.22 -0.06
N SER A 44 1.56 15.50 -0.75
CA SER A 44 0.70 16.61 -0.36
C SER A 44 0.04 16.26 0.97
N ASP A 45 0.32 17.00 2.03
CA ASP A 45 -0.38 16.95 3.33
C ASP A 45 -1.85 17.43 3.21
N THR A 46 -2.37 17.54 2.01
CA THR A 46 -3.76 17.94 1.79
C THR A 46 -4.64 16.72 2.01
N PRO A 47 -5.55 16.74 3.00
CA PRO A 47 -6.50 15.65 3.21
C PRO A 47 -7.30 15.41 1.93
N MET A 48 -7.43 14.17 1.53
CA MET A 48 -8.32 13.82 0.43
C MET A 48 -9.74 14.25 0.81
N THR A 49 -10.44 14.88 -0.12
CA THR A 49 -11.81 15.42 0.11
C THR A 49 -12.89 14.37 -0.16
N GLU A 50 -12.53 13.26 -0.79
CA GLU A 50 -13.45 12.19 -1.17
C GLU A 50 -12.95 10.83 -0.68
N ASP A 51 -13.89 9.95 -0.30
CA ASP A 51 -13.61 8.56 0.09
C ASP A 51 -13.17 7.76 -1.17
N PRO A 52 -11.92 7.22 -1.21
CA PRO A 52 -11.47 6.51 -2.40
C PRO A 52 -12.25 5.21 -2.59
N THR A 53 -12.77 5.00 -3.78
CA THR A 53 -13.55 3.81 -4.16
C THR A 53 -12.71 2.72 -4.82
N THR A 54 -11.44 3.02 -5.14
CA THR A 54 -10.52 2.11 -5.82
C THR A 54 -9.11 2.29 -5.27
N GLY A 55 -8.46 1.19 -4.94
CA GLY A 55 -7.08 1.14 -4.42
C GLY A 55 -6.88 0.02 -3.41
N VAL A 56 -5.71 -0.04 -2.82
CA VAL A 56 -5.41 -0.97 -1.72
C VAL A 56 -5.36 -0.18 -0.42
N PHE A 57 -6.12 -0.61 0.59
CA PHE A 57 -6.15 0.02 1.91
C PHE A 57 -5.47 -0.89 2.92
N THR A 58 -4.65 -0.32 3.79
CA THR A 58 -3.80 -1.07 4.71
C THR A 58 -3.90 -0.51 6.12
N ASP A 59 -3.83 -1.39 7.09
CA ASP A 59 -3.73 -1.03 8.51
C ASP A 59 -2.92 -2.08 9.30
N GLY A 60 -2.37 -1.65 10.43
CA GLY A 60 -1.61 -2.49 11.35
C GLY A 60 -1.87 -2.12 12.81
N SER A 61 -2.15 -3.13 13.64
CA SER A 61 -2.54 -2.96 15.04
C SER A 61 -1.80 -3.91 15.97
N SER A 62 -1.46 -3.45 17.17
CA SER A 62 -0.92 -4.28 18.25
C SER A 62 -1.46 -3.81 19.59
N VAL A 63 -2.00 -4.72 20.39
CA VAL A 63 -2.56 -4.39 21.72
C VAL A 63 -2.28 -5.53 22.71
N PRO A 64 -1.49 -5.26 23.80
CA PRO A 64 -0.77 -4.02 24.05
C PRO A 64 0.30 -3.75 22.98
N ASN A 65 0.86 -2.55 22.93
CA ASN A 65 1.95 -2.20 22.03
C ASN A 65 3.24 -1.85 22.82
N PRO A 66 4.28 -2.71 22.81
CA PRO A 66 4.42 -3.99 22.08
C PRO A 66 3.56 -5.13 22.66
N GLY A 67 3.26 -6.13 21.80
CA GLY A 67 2.50 -7.33 22.16
C GLY A 67 1.93 -8.03 20.94
N PRO A 68 0.88 -8.87 21.11
CA PRO A 68 0.21 -9.50 19.98
C PRO A 68 -0.41 -8.43 19.07
N GLY A 69 -0.38 -8.68 17.77
CA GLY A 69 -0.88 -7.75 16.78
C GLY A 69 -1.22 -8.40 15.45
N GLY A 70 -1.90 -7.66 14.59
CA GLY A 70 -2.24 -8.09 13.27
C GLY A 70 -2.16 -6.98 12.24
N TRP A 71 -2.18 -7.37 10.99
CA TRP A 71 -2.21 -6.50 9.84
C TRP A 71 -3.38 -6.87 8.92
N GLY A 72 -3.86 -5.90 8.18
CA GLY A 72 -4.91 -6.06 7.19
C GLY A 72 -4.61 -5.28 5.92
N ALA A 73 -4.97 -5.86 4.77
CA ALA A 73 -4.92 -5.22 3.48
C ALA A 73 -6.12 -5.64 2.63
N VAL A 74 -6.74 -4.70 1.94
CA VAL A 74 -7.87 -4.96 1.04
C VAL A 74 -7.69 -4.21 -0.27
N TYR A 75 -7.78 -4.92 -1.39
CA TYR A 75 -7.78 -4.34 -2.73
C TYR A 75 -9.21 -4.20 -3.23
N VAL A 76 -9.57 -2.99 -3.59
CA VAL A 76 -10.93 -2.59 -3.98
C VAL A 76 -10.91 -1.95 -5.36
N VAL A 77 -11.89 -2.23 -6.18
CA VAL A 77 -12.13 -1.59 -7.47
C VAL A 77 -13.60 -1.20 -7.56
N ASP A 78 -13.88 0.07 -7.75
CA ASP A 78 -15.25 0.62 -7.85
C ASP A 78 -16.16 0.20 -6.66
N ASN A 79 -15.61 0.27 -5.42
CA ASN A 79 -16.26 -0.16 -4.16
C ASN A 79 -16.51 -1.68 -4.03
N GLU A 80 -15.91 -2.52 -4.87
CA GLU A 80 -16.02 -3.97 -4.77
C GLU A 80 -14.69 -4.58 -4.33
N ILE A 81 -14.72 -5.46 -3.33
CA ILE A 81 -13.53 -6.16 -2.84
C ILE A 81 -13.06 -7.15 -3.92
N VAL A 82 -11.86 -6.94 -4.43
CA VAL A 82 -11.19 -7.83 -5.39
C VAL A 82 -10.35 -8.88 -4.67
N ALA A 83 -9.59 -8.45 -3.65
CA ALA A 83 -8.77 -9.33 -2.85
C ALA A 83 -8.58 -8.74 -1.46
N GLU A 84 -8.42 -9.60 -0.46
CA GLU A 84 -8.07 -9.19 0.89
C GLU A 84 -7.10 -10.17 1.52
N ALA A 85 -6.29 -9.68 2.47
CA ALA A 85 -5.40 -10.50 3.28
C ALA A 85 -5.30 -9.91 4.68
N SER A 86 -5.08 -10.76 5.65
CA SER A 86 -4.77 -10.38 7.02
C SER A 86 -3.85 -11.40 7.65
N GLY A 87 -3.13 -11.00 8.69
CA GLY A 87 -2.25 -11.90 9.41
C GLY A 87 -2.03 -11.46 10.84
N PHE A 88 -1.36 -12.32 11.60
CA PHE A 88 -1.17 -12.19 13.05
C PHE A 88 0.28 -12.47 13.42
N ASP A 89 0.78 -11.74 14.42
CA ASP A 89 2.07 -11.97 15.05
C ASP A 89 1.88 -11.88 16.58
N PRO A 90 2.29 -12.90 17.36
CA PRO A 90 2.10 -12.91 18.81
C PRO A 90 3.00 -11.91 19.57
N ASP A 91 4.07 -11.40 18.95
CA ASP A 91 5.03 -10.48 19.58
C ASP A 91 5.52 -9.43 18.58
N THR A 92 4.82 -8.32 18.52
CA THR A 92 5.05 -7.29 17.51
C THR A 92 4.79 -5.87 18.05
N THR A 93 4.74 -4.91 17.14
CA THR A 93 4.36 -3.52 17.41
C THR A 93 3.45 -2.99 16.30
N ASN A 94 2.70 -1.92 16.57
CA ASN A 94 1.90 -1.24 15.54
C ASN A 94 2.73 -0.95 14.29
N ASN A 95 3.91 -0.32 14.45
CA ASN A 95 4.76 0.05 13.31
C ASN A 95 5.21 -1.16 12.47
N ARG A 96 5.43 -2.32 13.10
CA ARG A 96 5.77 -3.55 12.38
C ARG A 96 4.58 -4.07 11.57
N MET A 97 3.40 -4.04 12.15
CA MET A 97 2.17 -4.49 11.48
C MET A 97 1.80 -3.57 10.32
N GLU A 98 1.96 -2.27 10.47
CA GLU A 98 1.81 -1.30 9.39
C GLU A 98 2.76 -1.59 8.20
N LEU A 99 4.03 -1.80 8.49
CA LEU A 99 5.01 -2.14 7.44
C LEU A 99 4.70 -3.51 6.80
N MET A 100 4.23 -4.49 7.58
CA MET A 100 3.82 -5.79 7.06
C MET A 100 2.59 -5.66 6.14
N ALA A 101 1.61 -4.85 6.54
CA ALA A 101 0.44 -4.55 5.71
C ALA A 101 0.85 -3.97 4.35
N LEU A 102 1.83 -3.05 4.32
CA LEU A 102 2.36 -2.50 3.07
C LEU A 102 3.03 -3.56 2.20
N VAL A 103 3.82 -4.47 2.78
CA VAL A 103 4.44 -5.59 2.02
C VAL A 103 3.37 -6.46 1.38
N GLU A 104 2.36 -6.85 2.15
CA GLU A 104 1.31 -7.75 1.69
C GLU A 104 0.36 -7.07 0.68
N ALA A 105 0.12 -5.77 0.83
CA ALA A 105 -0.67 -4.97 -0.11
C ALA A 105 -0.14 -5.06 -1.54
N THR A 106 1.18 -5.04 -1.72
CA THR A 106 1.78 -5.14 -3.07
C THR A 106 1.48 -6.45 -3.78
N LYS A 107 1.16 -7.52 -3.03
CA LYS A 107 0.84 -8.84 -3.56
C LYS A 107 -0.62 -9.00 -3.97
N LEU A 108 -1.51 -8.12 -3.47
CA LEU A 108 -2.93 -8.17 -3.80
C LEU A 108 -3.25 -7.61 -5.18
N VAL A 109 -2.40 -6.73 -5.69
CA VAL A 109 -2.58 -6.10 -7.00
C VAL A 109 -1.93 -6.99 -8.06
N PRO A 110 -2.63 -7.35 -9.14
CA PRO A 110 -2.03 -8.10 -10.26
C PRO A 110 -0.83 -7.37 -10.86
N ASP A 111 0.17 -8.12 -11.30
CA ASP A 111 1.41 -7.57 -11.89
C ASP A 111 1.09 -6.66 -13.08
N GLY A 112 1.79 -5.51 -13.14
CA GLY A 112 1.60 -4.53 -14.20
C GLY A 112 0.32 -3.68 -14.08
N THR A 113 -0.48 -3.89 -13.03
CA THR A 113 -1.67 -3.07 -12.75
C THR A 113 -1.29 -1.86 -11.92
N ALA A 114 -1.57 -0.67 -12.44
CA ALA A 114 -1.38 0.56 -11.68
C ALA A 114 -2.45 0.69 -10.59
N ALA A 115 -2.03 0.93 -9.36
CA ALA A 115 -2.93 1.12 -8.24
C ALA A 115 -2.32 2.06 -7.20
N THR A 116 -3.18 2.69 -6.40
CA THR A 116 -2.76 3.45 -5.22
C THR A 116 -2.92 2.58 -3.98
N VAL A 117 -1.86 2.50 -3.19
CA VAL A 117 -1.87 1.89 -1.85
C VAL A 117 -2.06 3.01 -0.83
N TYR A 118 -3.09 2.92 -0.03
CA TYR A 118 -3.45 3.87 1.02
C TYR A 118 -3.08 3.31 2.39
N SER A 119 -2.43 4.13 3.21
CA SER A 119 -2.14 3.82 4.61
C SER A 119 -2.30 5.08 5.45
N ASP A 120 -2.83 4.93 6.65
CA ASP A 120 -2.91 6.02 7.62
C ASP A 120 -1.68 6.12 8.53
N SER A 121 -0.72 5.21 8.38
CA SER A 121 0.58 5.28 9.02
C SER A 121 1.51 6.28 8.32
N ASN A 122 1.48 7.53 8.74
CA ASN A 122 2.37 8.56 8.21
C ASN A 122 3.85 8.16 8.29
N LEU A 123 4.24 7.49 9.39
CA LEU A 123 5.59 7.01 9.57
C LEU A 123 5.98 5.96 8.52
N ALA A 124 5.12 4.97 8.26
CA ALA A 124 5.39 3.93 7.27
C ALA A 124 5.47 4.51 5.85
N VAL A 125 4.50 5.35 5.46
CA VAL A 125 4.46 5.99 4.14
C VAL A 125 5.71 6.83 3.91
N ARG A 126 6.09 7.70 4.85
CA ARG A 126 7.29 8.53 4.72
C ARG A 126 8.57 7.71 4.73
N THR A 127 8.61 6.63 5.53
CA THR A 127 9.76 5.73 5.53
C THR A 127 10.04 5.18 4.13
N ILE A 128 9.01 4.73 3.43
CA ILE A 128 9.17 4.12 2.10
C ILE A 128 9.39 5.19 1.02
N ASN A 129 8.57 6.26 1.00
CA ASN A 129 8.61 7.25 -0.05
C ASN A 129 9.81 8.21 0.04
N GLU A 130 10.22 8.59 1.27
CA GLU A 130 11.20 9.65 1.46
C GLU A 130 12.58 9.13 1.92
N TRP A 131 12.63 8.14 2.81
CA TRP A 131 13.85 7.83 3.54
C TRP A 131 14.55 6.56 3.12
N ALA A 132 13.82 5.49 2.78
CA ALA A 132 14.36 4.16 2.55
C ALA A 132 15.38 4.13 1.41
N SER A 133 15.12 4.83 0.30
CA SER A 133 16.03 4.92 -0.84
C SER A 133 17.38 5.54 -0.45
N GLY A 134 17.35 6.63 0.34
CA GLY A 134 18.57 7.24 0.85
C GLY A 134 19.31 6.36 1.87
N TRP A 135 18.59 5.59 2.68
CA TRP A 135 19.21 4.62 3.59
C TRP A 135 19.83 3.44 2.83
N GLU A 136 19.17 2.92 1.81
CA GLU A 136 19.71 1.86 0.94
C GLU A 136 21.05 2.29 0.34
N GLN A 137 21.14 3.49 -0.24
CA GLN A 137 22.37 4.04 -0.81
C GLN A 137 23.53 4.18 0.18
N ARG A 138 23.21 4.36 1.48
CA ARG A 138 24.18 4.46 2.57
C ARG A 138 24.40 3.14 3.33
N GLY A 139 24.02 2.00 2.74
CA GLY A 139 24.13 0.69 3.37
C GLY A 139 23.22 0.53 4.59
N TRP A 140 22.01 1.09 4.54
CA TRP A 140 20.97 1.05 5.57
C TRP A 140 21.38 1.71 6.90
N LYS A 141 22.10 2.82 6.79
CA LYS A 141 22.54 3.62 7.94
C LYS A 141 21.82 4.97 7.93
N ARG A 142 21.38 5.40 9.12
CA ARG A 142 20.90 6.77 9.34
C ARG A 142 21.87 7.53 10.24
N LYS A 143 21.80 8.86 10.20
CA LYS A 143 22.70 9.75 10.96
C LYS A 143 22.58 9.53 12.47
N ASN A 144 21.39 9.26 12.96
CA ASN A 144 21.06 9.20 14.39
C ASN A 144 20.63 7.78 14.78
N GLY A 145 21.57 6.82 14.78
CA GLY A 145 21.33 5.45 15.23
C GLY A 145 20.84 4.49 14.14
N PRO A 146 20.48 3.25 14.51
CA PRO A 146 20.04 2.23 13.58
C PRO A 146 18.67 2.56 12.98
N VAL A 147 18.37 2.01 11.81
CA VAL A 147 17.01 2.06 11.24
C VAL A 147 16.16 1.07 12.02
N GLU A 148 15.08 1.56 12.60
CA GLU A 148 14.11 0.73 13.30
C GLU A 148 13.33 -0.16 12.32
N ASN A 149 12.99 -1.39 12.74
CA ASN A 149 12.26 -2.37 11.91
C ASN A 149 12.91 -2.58 10.53
N LEU A 150 14.25 -2.57 10.49
CA LEU A 150 15.03 -2.60 9.25
C LEU A 150 14.68 -3.77 8.35
N ASP A 151 14.35 -4.92 8.92
CA ASP A 151 13.91 -6.12 8.22
C ASP A 151 12.67 -5.86 7.36
N LEU A 152 11.63 -5.26 7.95
CA LEU A 152 10.39 -4.93 7.26
C LEU A 152 10.52 -3.70 6.35
N VAL A 153 11.30 -2.71 6.77
CA VAL A 153 11.60 -1.54 5.93
C VAL A 153 12.27 -1.97 4.62
N LYS A 154 13.23 -2.88 4.67
CA LYS A 154 13.87 -3.44 3.48
C LYS A 154 12.89 -4.18 2.59
N GLN A 155 12.03 -5.01 3.19
CA GLN A 155 11.03 -5.78 2.44
C GLN A 155 10.03 -4.85 1.75
N ALA A 156 9.45 -3.89 2.47
CA ALA A 156 8.49 -2.93 1.92
C ALA A 156 9.14 -2.07 0.82
N HIS A 157 10.35 -1.53 1.07
CA HIS A 157 11.07 -0.76 0.06
C HIS A 157 11.35 -1.57 -1.21
N ALA A 158 11.81 -2.81 -1.07
CA ALA A 158 12.07 -3.69 -2.21
C ALA A 158 10.77 -4.03 -2.97
N ALA A 159 9.66 -4.25 -2.26
CA ALA A 159 8.37 -4.55 -2.86
C ALA A 159 7.85 -3.38 -3.72
N PHE A 160 7.85 -2.15 -3.20
CA PHE A 160 7.45 -0.96 -3.97
C PHE A 160 8.44 -0.62 -5.09
N LYS A 161 9.74 -0.82 -4.87
CA LYS A 161 10.77 -0.62 -5.91
C LYS A 161 10.60 -1.59 -7.08
N ALA A 162 10.16 -2.83 -6.83
CA ALA A 162 9.87 -3.82 -7.86
C ALA A 162 8.53 -3.56 -8.58
N ARG A 163 7.67 -2.72 -8.02
CA ARG A 163 6.31 -2.42 -8.51
C ARG A 163 6.14 -0.89 -8.71
N PRO A 164 6.86 -0.27 -9.68
CA PRO A 164 6.82 1.19 -9.90
C PRO A 164 5.45 1.70 -10.37
N GLU A 165 4.54 0.82 -10.73
CA GLU A 165 3.15 1.12 -11.04
C GLU A 165 2.27 1.32 -9.80
N LEU A 166 2.79 1.02 -8.59
CA LEU A 166 2.08 1.24 -7.33
C LEU A 166 2.50 2.57 -6.71
N ASP A 167 1.53 3.43 -6.45
CA ASP A 167 1.72 4.67 -5.70
C ASP A 167 1.37 4.43 -4.23
N LEU A 168 2.22 4.86 -3.29
CA LEU A 168 1.94 4.81 -1.86
C LEU A 168 1.54 6.19 -1.34
N VAL A 169 0.33 6.31 -0.79
CA VAL A 169 -0.27 7.58 -0.36
C VAL A 169 -0.72 7.49 1.09
N TRP A 170 -0.36 8.52 1.86
CA TRP A 170 -0.89 8.68 3.21
C TRP A 170 -2.31 9.22 3.18
N ILE A 171 -3.18 8.65 4.03
CA ILE A 171 -4.53 9.14 4.31
C ILE A 171 -4.69 9.41 5.80
N LYS A 172 -5.63 10.26 6.16
CA LYS A 172 -5.88 10.56 7.57
C LYS A 172 -6.68 9.42 8.22
N ALA A 173 -6.22 8.97 9.40
CA ALA A 173 -6.93 7.98 10.19
C ALA A 173 -8.29 8.48 10.71
N HIS A 174 -9.25 7.59 10.87
CA HIS A 174 -10.52 7.79 11.57
C HIS A 174 -11.33 9.00 11.10
N VAL A 175 -11.34 9.28 9.80
CA VAL A 175 -12.17 10.34 9.19
C VAL A 175 -13.37 9.79 8.42
N GLY A 176 -13.65 8.49 8.55
CA GLY A 176 -14.79 7.83 7.93
C GLY A 176 -14.52 7.26 6.54
N TYR A 177 -13.27 7.07 6.14
CA TYR A 177 -12.96 6.35 4.91
C TYR A 177 -13.35 4.89 5.04
N THR A 178 -14.33 4.47 4.25
CA THR A 178 -14.96 3.14 4.30
C THR A 178 -13.94 2.00 4.28
N TRP A 179 -13.00 2.06 3.37
CA TRP A 179 -12.04 0.99 3.14
C TRP A 179 -10.85 1.02 4.10
N ASN A 180 -10.50 2.20 4.65
CA ASN A 180 -9.52 2.28 5.73
C ASN A 180 -10.06 1.65 7.01
N GLU A 181 -11.33 1.93 7.36
CA GLU A 181 -11.99 1.29 8.49
C GLU A 181 -12.19 -0.22 8.27
N TYR A 182 -12.33 -0.65 7.03
CA TYR A 182 -12.35 -2.07 6.71
C TYR A 182 -10.98 -2.73 6.94
N ALA A 183 -9.89 -2.08 6.51
CA ALA A 183 -8.53 -2.56 6.75
C ALA A 183 -8.21 -2.63 8.26
N ASP A 184 -8.66 -1.66 9.06
CA ASP A 184 -8.56 -1.71 10.55
C ASP A 184 -9.28 -2.93 11.11
N ARG A 185 -10.50 -3.25 10.66
CA ARG A 185 -11.18 -4.49 11.07
C ARG A 185 -10.41 -5.74 10.69
N LEU A 186 -9.79 -5.79 9.51
CA LEU A 186 -8.95 -6.90 9.10
C LEU A 186 -7.72 -7.03 10.01
N ALA A 187 -7.05 -5.92 10.33
CA ALA A 187 -5.89 -5.88 11.22
C ALA A 187 -6.21 -6.34 12.64
N ASN A 188 -7.47 -6.21 13.07
CA ASN A 188 -7.94 -6.60 14.40
C ASN A 188 -8.66 -7.96 14.46
N ARG A 189 -8.85 -8.66 13.33
CA ARG A 189 -9.57 -9.95 13.25
C ARG A 189 -8.97 -11.05 14.13
N TRP A 190 -7.71 -10.97 14.50
CA TRP A 190 -7.02 -11.93 15.36
C TRP A 190 -7.53 -11.91 16.84
N ARG A 191 -8.34 -10.92 17.21
CA ARG A 191 -8.92 -10.79 18.56
C ARG A 191 -10.21 -11.56 18.73
N ASP A 192 -10.84 -11.98 17.63
CA ASP A 192 -12.08 -12.75 17.60
C ASP A 192 -11.78 -14.25 17.77
#